data_c03310415851073a43bb86e0c0d57fea
#
_entry.id   c03310415851073a43bb86e0c0d57fea
#
_cell.length_a   1.000
_cell.length_b   1.000
_cell.length_c   1.000
_cell.angle_alpha   90.00
_cell.angle_beta   90.00
_cell.angle_gamma   90.00
#
_symmetry.space_group_name_H-M   'P 1'
#
loop_
_entity.id
_entity.type
_entity.pdbx_description
1 polymer ?
#
loop_
_entity_poly.entity_id
_entity_poly.type
_entity_poly.pdbx_seq_one_letter_code
_entity_poly.pdbx_strand_id
1 'polypeptide(L)'
;MKLPSRSARFTLSLLIGFGILQAAAAQISDARVAAPRDELKAEEVVNRLVQRNLERARALGAYQGTRTYRLEYRGFPGSRSAEMIVDVKYSTPGTKEFSIRSEKGSQLIIERVFKRMLQSERDALSEENQSHVALNRDNYNFTLTGYESTATGSSYILSVEPRTNNKLLYRGRIWVDAEDFAVKRIEGAPAKNPSFWTKETKIVQVYTKVGDFWLPASNRSTSAIRLGGQANFTIDYQNYQITAATAVGTPDKLAGADSATSKRKSGQSCSIVKNYVQK
;
A
#
# COMPACT_ATOMS: atom_id res chain seq x y z
N MET A 1 -77.18 28.83 46.12
CA MET A 1 -77.35 28.41 47.54
C MET A 1 -76.17 27.52 47.91
N LYS A 2 -75.29 28.05 48.82
CA LYS A 2 -74.30 27.39 49.68
C LYS A 2 -73.43 26.24 49.22
N LEU A 3 -72.11 26.51 49.22
CA LEU A 3 -70.98 25.65 49.47
C LEU A 3 -71.13 24.80 50.76
N PRO A 4 -70.35 23.71 50.95
CA PRO A 4 -68.99 23.87 51.42
C PRO A 4 -67.96 22.85 50.78
N SER A 5 -66.79 23.31 50.53
CA SER A 5 -65.46 23.06 51.04
C SER A 5 -65.19 21.69 51.70
N ARG A 6 -64.24 20.96 51.15
CA ARG A 6 -63.26 20.18 51.91
C ARG A 6 -61.95 20.03 51.16
N SER A 7 -60.94 20.68 51.70
CA SER A 7 -59.55 20.55 51.40
C SER A 7 -59.01 19.17 51.79
N ALA A 8 -58.36 18.48 50.89
CA ALA A 8 -57.45 17.36 51.21
C ALA A 8 -56.07 17.72 50.69
N ARG A 9 -55.19 18.02 51.59
CA ARG A 9 -53.75 18.25 51.37
C ARG A 9 -53.11 16.89 51.08
N PHE A 10 -52.68 16.68 49.85
CA PHE A 10 -51.72 15.60 49.54
C PHE A 10 -50.34 16.20 49.40
N THR A 11 -49.48 15.88 50.40
CA THR A 11 -48.05 16.14 50.34
C THR A 11 -47.43 15.15 49.36
N LEU A 12 -47.04 15.64 48.18
CA LEU A 12 -46.29 14.90 47.21
C LEU A 12 -44.78 15.06 47.53
N SER A 13 -44.17 14.02 48.12
CA SER A 13 -42.72 13.95 48.33
C SER A 13 -42.03 13.83 46.95
N LEU A 14 -41.29 14.88 46.58
CA LEU A 14 -40.46 14.96 45.38
C LEU A 14 -39.16 14.15 45.66
N LEU A 15 -39.12 12.90 45.20
CA LEU A 15 -37.86 12.14 45.10
C LEU A 15 -37.11 12.62 43.85
N ILE A 16 -36.10 13.43 44.06
CA ILE A 16 -35.14 13.81 43.03
C ILE A 16 -34.25 12.61 42.76
N GLY A 17 -34.58 11.80 41.73
CA GLY A 17 -33.73 10.79 41.17
C GLY A 17 -32.62 11.47 40.37
N PHE A 18 -31.41 11.50 40.97
CA PHE A 18 -30.20 11.91 40.27
C PHE A 18 -29.84 10.81 39.22
N GLY A 19 -30.36 10.95 38.01
CA GLY A 19 -29.97 10.15 36.88
C GLY A 19 -28.54 10.51 36.50
N ILE A 20 -27.59 9.65 36.85
CA ILE A 20 -26.21 9.73 36.35
C ILE A 20 -26.27 9.39 34.87
N LEU A 21 -26.19 10.41 34.04
CA LEU A 21 -25.96 10.26 32.58
C LEU A 21 -24.52 9.78 32.42
N GLN A 22 -24.34 8.47 32.31
CA GLN A 22 -23.06 7.91 31.88
C GLN A 22 -22.89 8.22 30.38
N ALA A 23 -22.16 9.30 30.10
CA ALA A 23 -21.62 9.52 28.79
C ALA A 23 -20.64 8.36 28.50
N ALA A 24 -21.05 7.43 27.64
CA ALA A 24 -20.17 6.47 27.05
C ALA A 24 -19.17 7.25 26.18
N ALA A 25 -18.04 7.63 26.75
CA ALA A 25 -16.91 8.08 25.98
C ALA A 25 -16.46 6.91 25.12
N ALA A 26 -16.77 6.98 23.82
CA ALA A 26 -16.15 6.08 22.85
C ALA A 26 -14.64 6.27 22.98
N GLN A 27 -13.96 5.31 23.59
CA GLN A 27 -12.51 5.26 23.60
C GLN A 27 -12.08 5.01 22.16
N ILE A 28 -11.68 6.08 21.49
CA ILE A 28 -10.80 5.98 20.33
C ILE A 28 -9.55 5.31 20.88
N SER A 29 -9.36 4.04 20.56
CA SER A 29 -8.11 3.34 20.84
C SER A 29 -7.01 4.07 20.08
N ASP A 30 -6.37 5.03 20.72
CA ASP A 30 -5.07 5.52 20.28
C ASP A 30 -4.14 4.32 20.29
N ALA A 31 -3.85 3.80 19.09
CA ALA A 31 -2.80 2.83 18.90
C ALA A 31 -1.52 3.48 19.47
N ARG A 32 -1.13 3.07 20.67
CA ARG A 32 0.09 3.59 21.31
C ARG A 32 1.26 3.21 20.39
N VAL A 33 1.84 4.22 19.76
CA VAL A 33 3.18 4.11 19.18
C VAL A 33 4.12 3.95 20.36
N ALA A 34 4.41 2.71 20.74
CA ALA A 34 5.39 2.39 21.76
C ALA A 34 6.79 2.72 21.20
N ALA A 35 7.70 3.17 22.04
CA ALA A 35 9.11 3.22 21.68
C ALA A 35 9.57 1.84 21.20
N PRO A 36 10.48 1.75 20.21
CA PRO A 36 10.95 0.48 19.72
C PRO A 36 11.46 -0.36 20.89
N ARG A 37 10.95 -1.58 21.03
CA ARG A 37 11.57 -2.54 21.94
C ARG A 37 12.99 -2.73 21.46
N ASP A 38 13.97 -2.81 22.37
CA ASP A 38 15.42 -2.87 22.15
C ASP A 38 15.92 -4.04 21.26
N GLU A 39 15.04 -4.71 20.54
CA GLU A 39 15.32 -5.99 19.91
C GLU A 39 15.94 -5.90 18.52
N LEU A 40 15.60 -4.87 17.72
CA LEU A 40 16.19 -4.73 16.38
C LEU A 40 16.54 -3.29 16.05
N LYS A 41 17.75 -3.07 15.54
CA LYS A 41 18.17 -1.77 14.99
C LYS A 41 17.49 -1.54 13.63
N ALA A 42 17.30 -0.27 13.25
CA ALA A 42 16.78 0.10 11.93
C ALA A 42 17.47 -0.64 10.78
N GLU A 43 18.77 -0.83 10.91
CA GLU A 43 19.59 -1.54 9.94
C GLU A 43 19.18 -2.99 9.75
N GLU A 44 18.90 -3.70 10.83
CA GLU A 44 18.51 -5.10 10.79
C GLU A 44 17.09 -5.26 10.23
N VAL A 45 16.15 -4.40 10.64
CA VAL A 45 14.79 -4.39 10.08
C VAL A 45 14.83 -4.19 8.57
N VAL A 46 15.63 -3.24 8.07
CA VAL A 46 15.77 -2.97 6.64
C VAL A 46 16.43 -4.14 5.91
N ASN A 47 17.48 -4.75 6.49
CA ASN A 47 18.13 -5.90 5.87
C ASN A 47 17.16 -7.09 5.72
N ARG A 48 16.41 -7.41 6.79
CA ARG A 48 15.39 -8.47 6.75
C ARG A 48 14.26 -8.13 5.76
N LEU A 49 13.79 -6.89 5.74
CA LEU A 49 12.81 -6.43 4.77
C LEU A 49 13.28 -6.67 3.33
N VAL A 50 14.49 -6.23 2.98
CA VAL A 50 15.05 -6.39 1.63
C VAL A 50 15.21 -7.86 1.29
N GLN A 51 15.79 -8.67 2.19
CA GLN A 51 15.98 -10.09 1.98
C GLN A 51 14.65 -10.82 1.77
N ARG A 52 13.68 -10.63 2.65
CA ARG A 52 12.36 -11.29 2.56
C ARG A 52 11.58 -10.88 1.32
N ASN A 53 11.70 -9.64 0.90
CA ASN A 53 11.10 -9.21 -0.36
C ASN A 53 11.75 -9.90 -1.57
N LEU A 54 13.07 -10.09 -1.56
CA LEU A 54 13.79 -10.83 -2.58
C LEU A 54 13.33 -12.31 -2.64
N GLU A 55 13.20 -12.95 -1.49
CA GLU A 55 12.74 -14.34 -1.39
C GLU A 55 11.31 -14.49 -1.93
N ARG A 56 10.38 -13.65 -1.48
CA ARG A 56 8.98 -13.67 -1.95
C ARG A 56 8.86 -13.42 -3.44
N ALA A 57 9.62 -12.51 -3.97
CA ALA A 57 9.56 -12.23 -5.38
C ALA A 57 10.14 -13.38 -6.25
N ARG A 58 11.14 -14.11 -5.77
CA ARG A 58 11.63 -15.34 -6.43
C ARG A 58 10.61 -16.48 -6.37
N ALA A 59 9.88 -16.57 -5.25
CA ALA A 59 8.86 -17.58 -5.04
C ALA A 59 7.56 -17.31 -5.83
N LEU A 60 7.35 -16.07 -6.31
CA LEU A 60 6.17 -15.72 -7.08
C LEU A 60 6.31 -16.13 -8.54
N GLY A 61 5.48 -17.04 -9.00
CA GLY A 61 5.41 -17.43 -10.42
C GLY A 61 4.52 -16.51 -11.22
N ALA A 62 3.27 -16.39 -10.80
CA ALA A 62 2.28 -15.55 -11.45
C ALA A 62 1.21 -15.07 -10.47
N TYR A 63 0.51 -14.02 -10.83
CA TYR A 63 -0.76 -13.66 -10.22
C TYR A 63 -1.72 -13.04 -11.23
N GLN A 64 -2.99 -13.15 -10.95
CA GLN A 64 -4.03 -12.35 -11.60
C GLN A 64 -4.90 -11.68 -10.53
N GLY A 65 -5.53 -10.56 -10.91
CA GLY A 65 -6.42 -9.81 -10.03
C GLY A 65 -7.17 -8.73 -10.79
N THR A 66 -8.10 -8.08 -10.11
CA THR A 66 -8.89 -6.98 -10.67
C THR A 66 -8.55 -5.70 -9.93
N ARG A 67 -8.45 -4.59 -10.65
CA ARG A 67 -8.24 -3.25 -10.10
C ARG A 67 -9.36 -2.33 -10.52
N THR A 68 -9.86 -1.56 -9.57
CA THR A 68 -10.81 -0.47 -9.81
C THR A 68 -10.11 0.85 -9.56
N TYR A 69 -9.94 1.63 -10.61
CA TYR A 69 -9.38 2.98 -10.58
C TYR A 69 -10.52 3.97 -10.49
N ARG A 70 -10.46 4.90 -9.53
CA ARG A 70 -11.41 6.02 -9.40
C ARG A 70 -10.66 7.32 -9.23
N LEU A 71 -11.10 8.37 -9.92
CA LEU A 71 -10.59 9.70 -9.73
C LEU A 71 -11.77 10.68 -9.69
N GLU A 72 -11.80 11.50 -8.65
CA GLU A 72 -12.69 12.64 -8.51
C GLU A 72 -11.87 13.91 -8.46
N TYR A 73 -12.12 14.81 -9.39
CA TYR A 73 -11.59 16.16 -9.38
C TYR A 73 -12.69 17.15 -9.05
N ARG A 74 -12.42 18.04 -8.11
CA ARG A 74 -13.30 19.17 -7.74
C ARG A 74 -12.49 20.46 -7.81
N GLY A 75 -12.90 21.39 -8.67
CA GLY A 75 -12.19 22.67 -8.88
C GLY A 75 -12.57 23.33 -10.18
N PHE A 76 -11.83 24.39 -10.55
CA PHE A 76 -12.00 25.08 -11.84
C PHE A 76 -11.41 24.25 -13.00
N PRO A 77 -12.07 24.17 -14.17
CA PRO A 77 -13.32 24.82 -14.60
C PRO A 77 -14.60 23.99 -14.27
N GLY A 78 -14.52 23.04 -13.36
CA GLY A 78 -15.66 22.23 -12.92
C GLY A 78 -15.23 20.86 -12.43
N SER A 79 -16.14 20.15 -11.78
CA SER A 79 -15.89 18.81 -11.26
C SER A 79 -15.93 17.77 -12.36
N ARG A 80 -15.05 16.77 -12.26
CA ARG A 80 -14.98 15.62 -13.18
C ARG A 80 -14.67 14.36 -12.39
N SER A 81 -15.24 13.26 -12.82
CA SER A 81 -14.94 11.95 -12.27
C SER A 81 -14.79 10.91 -13.36
N ALA A 82 -14.04 9.86 -13.05
CA ALA A 82 -13.95 8.70 -13.89
C ALA A 82 -13.70 7.44 -13.05
N GLU A 83 -14.14 6.31 -13.58
CA GLU A 83 -13.87 4.97 -13.08
C GLU A 83 -13.39 4.09 -14.24
N MET A 84 -12.42 3.23 -13.95
CA MET A 84 -11.94 2.20 -14.89
C MET A 84 -11.69 0.90 -14.14
N ILE A 85 -12.20 -0.20 -14.66
CA ILE A 85 -11.97 -1.54 -14.12
C ILE A 85 -11.05 -2.30 -15.07
N VAL A 86 -9.98 -2.89 -14.50
CA VAL A 86 -8.91 -3.53 -15.25
C VAL A 86 -8.58 -4.88 -14.63
N ASP A 87 -8.52 -5.92 -15.44
CA ASP A 87 -7.89 -7.17 -15.06
C ASP A 87 -6.39 -7.08 -15.31
N VAL A 88 -5.66 -7.62 -14.37
CA VAL A 88 -4.20 -7.65 -14.39
C VAL A 88 -3.73 -9.08 -14.33
N LYS A 89 -2.83 -9.44 -15.21
CA LYS A 89 -2.07 -10.70 -15.17
C LYS A 89 -0.60 -10.38 -15.09
N TYR A 90 0.07 -10.99 -14.15
CA TYR A 90 1.52 -10.91 -13.99
C TYR A 90 2.12 -12.30 -14.12
N SER A 91 3.23 -12.40 -14.82
CA SER A 91 4.02 -13.63 -14.94
C SER A 91 5.51 -13.31 -14.82
N THR A 92 6.24 -14.15 -14.11
CA THR A 92 7.70 -14.09 -14.05
C THR A 92 8.29 -14.44 -15.44
N PRO A 93 9.34 -13.74 -15.92
CA PRO A 93 10.25 -12.84 -15.21
C PRO A 93 9.88 -11.34 -15.18
N GLY A 94 8.68 -10.92 -15.46
CA GLY A 94 8.29 -9.51 -15.36
C GLY A 94 7.35 -9.04 -16.46
N THR A 95 6.53 -9.95 -17.00
CA THR A 95 5.47 -9.59 -17.94
C THR A 95 4.22 -9.17 -17.17
N LYS A 96 3.62 -8.06 -17.56
CA LYS A 96 2.36 -7.58 -17.01
C LYS A 96 1.40 -7.17 -18.10
N GLU A 97 0.23 -7.80 -18.09
CA GLU A 97 -0.84 -7.55 -19.05
C GLU A 97 -2.01 -6.89 -18.34
N PHE A 98 -2.65 -5.95 -19.05
CA PHE A 98 -3.82 -5.23 -18.59
C PHE A 98 -4.95 -5.39 -19.60
N SER A 99 -6.11 -5.85 -19.14
CA SER A 99 -7.34 -5.95 -19.92
C SER A 99 -8.40 -5.04 -19.31
N ILE A 100 -8.78 -3.98 -20.02
CA ILE A 100 -9.77 -3.02 -19.55
C ILE A 100 -11.16 -3.65 -19.69
N ARG A 101 -11.89 -3.82 -18.60
CA ARG A 101 -13.26 -4.35 -18.56
C ARG A 101 -14.32 -3.28 -18.76
N SER A 102 -14.11 -2.11 -18.15
CA SER A 102 -15.07 -1.01 -18.25
C SER A 102 -14.41 0.35 -18.04
N GLU A 103 -14.98 1.35 -18.68
CA GLU A 103 -14.59 2.75 -18.56
C GLU A 103 -15.87 3.58 -18.39
N LYS A 104 -15.89 4.47 -17.39
CA LYS A 104 -17.03 5.36 -17.10
C LYS A 104 -16.55 6.76 -16.74
N GLY A 105 -17.30 7.79 -17.14
CA GLY A 105 -17.06 9.18 -16.77
C GLY A 105 -16.15 9.92 -17.73
N SER A 106 -15.28 10.78 -17.24
CA SER A 106 -14.46 11.70 -18.05
C SER A 106 -13.43 10.99 -18.90
N GLN A 107 -13.56 11.03 -20.22
CA GLN A 107 -12.58 10.47 -21.17
C GLN A 107 -11.19 11.11 -21.01
N LEU A 108 -11.13 12.40 -20.66
CA LEU A 108 -9.86 13.08 -20.39
C LEU A 108 -9.10 12.40 -19.24
N ILE A 109 -9.79 12.03 -18.16
CA ILE A 109 -9.18 11.34 -17.01
C ILE A 109 -8.76 9.92 -17.43
N ILE A 110 -9.61 9.19 -18.12
CA ILE A 110 -9.33 7.84 -18.58
C ILE A 110 -8.07 7.81 -19.45
N GLU A 111 -8.03 8.63 -20.49
CA GLU A 111 -6.90 8.63 -21.45
C GLU A 111 -5.61 9.23 -20.86
N ARG A 112 -5.74 10.38 -20.15
CA ARG A 112 -4.57 11.14 -19.71
C ARG A 112 -4.04 10.75 -18.33
N VAL A 113 -4.83 10.03 -17.54
CA VAL A 113 -4.41 9.57 -16.21
C VAL A 113 -4.35 8.06 -16.16
N PHE A 114 -5.47 7.35 -16.28
CA PHE A 114 -5.51 5.91 -16.03
C PHE A 114 -4.69 5.11 -17.05
N LYS A 115 -4.91 5.32 -18.35
CA LYS A 115 -4.15 4.58 -19.39
C LYS A 115 -2.66 4.93 -19.37
N ARG A 116 -2.29 6.18 -19.06
CA ARG A 116 -0.88 6.52 -18.87
C ARG A 116 -0.25 5.87 -17.63
N MET A 117 -1.01 5.69 -16.56
CA MET A 117 -0.53 4.94 -15.39
C MET A 117 -0.26 3.48 -15.74
N LEU A 118 -1.17 2.81 -16.47
CA LEU A 118 -0.94 1.44 -16.93
C LEU A 118 0.31 1.35 -17.81
N GLN A 119 0.51 2.29 -18.73
CA GLN A 119 1.70 2.35 -19.57
C GLN A 119 2.98 2.56 -18.74
N SER A 120 2.97 3.54 -17.81
CA SER A 120 4.11 3.78 -16.92
C SER A 120 4.44 2.56 -16.05
N GLU A 121 3.44 1.77 -15.69
CA GLU A 121 3.64 0.54 -14.94
C GLU A 121 4.29 -0.56 -15.79
N ARG A 122 3.95 -0.67 -17.07
CA ARG A 122 4.66 -1.54 -18.00
C ARG A 122 6.12 -1.11 -18.20
N ASP A 123 6.34 0.18 -18.44
CA ASP A 123 7.67 0.74 -18.69
C ASP A 123 8.60 0.56 -17.47
N ALA A 124 8.05 0.61 -16.27
CA ALA A 124 8.83 0.44 -15.04
C ALA A 124 9.21 -1.03 -14.74
N LEU A 125 8.72 -1.99 -15.51
CA LEU A 125 9.16 -3.39 -15.41
C LEU A 125 10.53 -3.63 -16.11
N SER A 126 11.06 -2.65 -16.82
CA SER A 126 12.43 -2.75 -17.36
C SER A 126 13.46 -2.82 -16.25
N GLU A 127 14.51 -3.62 -16.41
CA GLU A 127 15.56 -3.83 -15.41
C GLU A 127 16.21 -2.52 -14.95
N GLU A 128 16.44 -1.60 -15.87
CA GLU A 128 17.03 -0.29 -15.61
C GLU A 128 16.18 0.53 -14.63
N ASN A 129 14.86 0.55 -14.83
CA ASN A 129 13.96 1.30 -13.96
C ASN A 129 13.77 0.65 -12.58
N GLN A 130 13.90 -0.67 -12.50
CA GLN A 130 13.69 -1.43 -11.26
C GLN A 130 14.71 -1.10 -10.17
N SER A 131 15.98 -0.96 -10.53
CA SER A 131 17.06 -0.65 -9.59
C SER A 131 16.86 0.72 -8.93
N HIS A 132 16.34 1.70 -9.70
CA HIS A 132 16.16 3.08 -9.26
C HIS A 132 14.92 3.34 -8.38
N VAL A 133 14.03 2.35 -8.25
CA VAL A 133 12.81 2.47 -7.44
C VAL A 133 12.73 1.49 -6.27
N ALA A 134 13.71 0.61 -6.13
CA ALA A 134 13.72 -0.39 -5.07
C ALA A 134 13.75 0.24 -3.67
N LEU A 135 12.97 -0.32 -2.74
CA LEU A 135 12.96 0.07 -1.33
C LEU A 135 14.20 -0.54 -0.63
N ASN A 136 15.35 0.07 -0.86
CA ASN A 136 16.65 -0.35 -0.33
C ASN A 136 17.48 0.86 0.08
N ARG A 137 18.69 0.63 0.60
CA ARG A 137 19.59 1.68 1.06
C ARG A 137 20.25 2.49 -0.05
N ASP A 138 20.24 2.00 -1.28
CA ASP A 138 20.76 2.75 -2.42
C ASP A 138 19.85 3.92 -2.75
N ASN A 139 18.53 3.72 -2.57
CA ASN A 139 17.51 4.71 -2.92
C ASN A 139 17.00 5.52 -1.72
N TYR A 140 17.14 5.01 -0.47
CA TYR A 140 16.53 5.60 0.71
C TYR A 140 17.46 5.64 1.92
N ASN A 141 17.27 6.68 2.74
CA ASN A 141 17.69 6.68 4.14
C ASN A 141 16.51 6.21 4.98
N PHE A 142 16.81 5.31 5.96
CA PHE A 142 15.81 4.74 6.85
C PHE A 142 16.10 5.14 8.29
N THR A 143 15.07 5.50 9.04
CA THR A 143 15.16 5.75 10.48
C THR A 143 14.02 4.99 11.17
N LEU A 144 14.33 4.17 12.15
CA LEU A 144 13.34 3.50 12.98
C LEU A 144 12.72 4.55 13.92
N THR A 145 11.42 4.79 13.79
CA THR A 145 10.70 5.83 14.55
C THR A 145 9.72 5.28 15.56
N GLY A 146 9.41 3.98 15.51
CA GLY A 146 8.50 3.38 16.46
C GLY A 146 8.22 1.92 16.19
N TYR A 147 7.40 1.37 17.08
CA TYR A 147 6.84 0.03 17.01
C TYR A 147 5.37 0.11 17.38
N GLU A 148 4.51 -0.46 16.57
CA GLU A 148 3.07 -0.50 16.78
C GLU A 148 2.63 -1.95 16.99
N SER A 149 1.81 -2.18 18.01
CA SER A 149 1.19 -3.49 18.26
C SER A 149 -0.32 -3.30 18.27
N THR A 150 -0.99 -4.06 17.41
CA THR A 150 -2.44 -4.06 17.24
C THR A 150 -2.99 -5.47 17.40
N ALA A 151 -4.31 -5.61 17.46
CA ALA A 151 -4.96 -6.92 17.47
C ALA A 151 -4.66 -7.76 16.20
N THR A 152 -4.26 -7.11 15.11
CA THR A 152 -3.95 -7.75 13.80
C THR A 152 -2.47 -7.97 13.57
N GLY A 153 -1.62 -7.80 14.60
CA GLY A 153 -0.18 -8.00 14.57
C GLY A 153 0.62 -6.74 14.84
N SER A 154 1.93 -6.92 14.90
CA SER A 154 2.88 -5.87 15.24
C SER A 154 3.63 -5.37 14.01
N SER A 155 4.13 -4.14 14.05
CA SER A 155 4.86 -3.53 12.94
C SER A 155 5.97 -2.61 13.43
N TYR A 156 7.11 -2.64 12.79
CA TYR A 156 8.13 -1.60 12.90
C TYR A 156 7.72 -0.41 12.04
N ILE A 157 7.89 0.80 12.56
CA ILE A 157 7.59 2.05 11.83
C ILE A 157 8.91 2.68 11.43
N LEU A 158 9.18 2.74 10.13
CA LEU A 158 10.36 3.38 9.58
C LEU A 158 9.97 4.69 8.88
N SER A 159 10.68 5.77 9.19
CA SER A 159 10.72 6.95 8.33
C SER A 159 11.62 6.67 7.15
N VAL A 160 11.18 7.02 5.95
CA VAL A 160 11.92 6.85 4.70
C VAL A 160 12.10 8.18 4.01
N GLU A 161 13.34 8.50 3.66
CA GLU A 161 13.69 9.70 2.90
C GLU A 161 14.47 9.30 1.66
N PRO A 162 13.96 9.62 0.44
CA PRO A 162 14.62 9.25 -0.81
C PRO A 162 15.92 10.02 -0.98
N ARG A 163 16.95 9.34 -1.48
CA ARG A 163 18.27 9.93 -1.77
C ARG A 163 18.27 10.76 -3.05
N THR A 164 17.30 10.55 -3.91
CA THR A 164 17.17 11.25 -5.20
C THR A 164 15.77 11.82 -5.38
N ASN A 165 15.69 12.91 -6.16
CA ASN A 165 14.41 13.57 -6.46
C ASN A 165 13.72 12.90 -7.66
N ASN A 166 13.30 11.64 -7.49
CA ASN A 166 12.62 10.85 -8.52
C ASN A 166 11.11 10.77 -8.20
N LYS A 167 10.26 10.99 -9.21
CA LYS A 167 8.78 10.94 -9.08
C LYS A 167 8.23 9.55 -8.67
N LEU A 168 9.02 8.50 -8.82
CA LEU A 168 8.66 7.12 -8.46
C LEU A 168 9.07 6.76 -7.03
N LEU A 169 9.85 7.61 -6.36
CA LEU A 169 10.19 7.47 -4.96
C LEU A 169 9.22 8.28 -4.09
N TYR A 170 9.12 7.94 -2.83
CA TYR A 170 8.26 8.64 -1.86
C TYR A 170 9.02 8.92 -0.56
N ARG A 171 8.61 9.96 0.14
CA ARG A 171 9.05 10.27 1.51
C ARG A 171 7.90 10.11 2.47
N GLY A 172 8.18 9.64 3.69
CA GLY A 172 7.15 9.47 4.70
C GLY A 172 7.44 8.31 5.63
N ARG A 173 6.43 7.54 5.97
CA ARG A 173 6.53 6.39 6.88
C ARG A 173 6.09 5.11 6.22
N ILE A 174 6.74 4.02 6.59
CA ILE A 174 6.33 2.67 6.24
C ILE A 174 6.14 1.84 7.50
N TRP A 175 5.15 0.98 7.48
CA TRP A 175 4.90 -0.03 8.49
C TRP A 175 5.37 -1.37 7.95
N VAL A 176 6.34 -1.95 8.63
CA VAL A 176 6.94 -3.24 8.28
C VAL A 176 6.43 -4.27 9.27
N ASP A 177 5.77 -5.31 8.79
CA ASP A 177 5.30 -6.42 9.61
C ASP A 177 6.45 -7.04 10.40
N ALA A 178 6.25 -7.28 11.70
CA ALA A 178 7.31 -7.72 12.60
C ALA A 178 7.68 -9.20 12.44
N GLU A 179 6.80 -10.00 11.83
CA GLU A 179 7.01 -11.44 11.60
C GLU A 179 7.54 -11.69 10.19
N ASP A 180 6.84 -11.15 9.20
CA ASP A 180 7.13 -11.38 7.78
C ASP A 180 8.18 -10.43 7.20
N PHE A 181 8.50 -9.35 7.89
CA PHE A 181 9.33 -8.26 7.35
C PHE A 181 8.87 -7.82 5.97
N ALA A 182 7.55 -7.59 5.84
CA ALA A 182 6.90 -7.09 4.65
C ALA A 182 6.30 -5.71 4.91
N VAL A 183 6.22 -4.87 3.88
CA VAL A 183 5.51 -3.59 4.01
C VAL A 183 4.01 -3.85 4.07
N LYS A 184 3.37 -3.41 5.16
CA LYS A 184 1.90 -3.45 5.34
C LYS A 184 1.24 -2.16 4.89
N ARG A 185 1.92 -1.03 5.09
CA ARG A 185 1.37 0.30 4.82
C ARG A 185 2.48 1.28 4.48
N ILE A 186 2.17 2.21 3.59
CA ILE A 186 2.99 3.37 3.27
C ILE A 186 2.13 4.61 3.45
N GLU A 187 2.63 5.62 4.14
CA GLU A 187 2.04 6.95 4.22
C GLU A 187 3.09 7.99 3.88
N GLY A 188 2.78 8.85 2.93
CA GLY A 188 3.76 9.86 2.55
C GLY A 188 3.35 10.70 1.36
N ALA A 189 4.36 11.24 0.71
CA ALA A 189 4.25 12.05 -0.50
C ALA A 189 5.30 11.58 -1.51
N PRO A 190 5.08 11.78 -2.83
CA PRO A 190 6.11 11.49 -3.82
C PRO A 190 7.32 12.40 -3.59
N ALA A 191 8.52 11.89 -3.84
CA ALA A 191 9.76 12.66 -3.72
C ALA A 191 9.78 13.87 -4.65
N LYS A 192 9.12 13.74 -5.82
CA LYS A 192 8.89 14.80 -6.79
C LYS A 192 7.42 14.78 -7.22
N ASN A 193 6.80 15.95 -7.32
CA ASN A 193 5.42 16.04 -7.79
C ASN A 193 5.23 15.30 -9.13
N PRO A 194 4.15 14.47 -9.25
CA PRO A 194 3.92 13.67 -10.45
C PRO A 194 3.68 14.51 -11.71
N SER A 195 3.18 15.72 -11.56
CA SER A 195 2.94 16.64 -12.66
C SER A 195 3.15 18.10 -12.24
N PHE A 196 3.36 18.98 -13.23
CA PHE A 196 3.44 20.44 -13.00
C PHE A 196 2.16 20.99 -12.32
N TRP A 197 1.01 20.43 -12.62
CA TRP A 197 -0.29 20.88 -12.10
C TRP A 197 -0.54 20.50 -10.64
N THR A 198 0.23 19.58 -10.10
CA THR A 198 0.09 19.07 -8.73
C THR A 198 0.97 19.88 -7.79
N LYS A 199 0.38 20.45 -6.74
CA LYS A 199 1.11 21.19 -5.69
C LYS A 199 1.64 20.27 -4.61
N GLU A 200 0.75 19.50 -4.06
CA GLU A 200 0.99 18.60 -2.92
C GLU A 200 0.19 17.33 -3.13
N THR A 201 0.78 16.20 -2.87
CA THR A 201 0.11 14.90 -2.95
C THR A 201 0.39 14.12 -1.67
N LYS A 202 -0.68 13.64 -1.03
CA LYS A 202 -0.61 12.69 0.09
C LYS A 202 -1.00 11.32 -0.43
N ILE A 203 -0.23 10.30 -0.06
CA ILE A 203 -0.44 8.91 -0.50
C ILE A 203 -0.59 8.02 0.73
N VAL A 204 -1.58 7.13 0.67
CA VAL A 204 -1.73 6.00 1.59
C VAL A 204 -1.85 4.74 0.75
N GLN A 205 -0.86 3.86 0.86
CA GLN A 205 -0.84 2.55 0.22
C GLN A 205 -0.97 1.48 1.29
N VAL A 206 -1.89 0.54 1.13
CA VAL A 206 -2.09 -0.59 2.04
C VAL A 206 -1.86 -1.88 1.29
N TYR A 207 -1.23 -2.83 1.97
CA TYR A 207 -0.97 -4.18 1.47
C TYR A 207 -1.76 -5.21 2.29
N THR A 208 -2.04 -6.34 1.71
CA THR A 208 -2.68 -7.48 2.35
C THR A 208 -1.90 -8.75 2.07
N LYS A 209 -1.93 -9.66 3.03
CA LYS A 209 -1.32 -10.99 2.86
C LYS A 209 -2.30 -11.89 2.11
N VAL A 210 -1.84 -12.50 1.03
CA VAL A 210 -2.57 -13.48 0.22
C VAL A 210 -1.67 -14.70 0.08
N GLY A 211 -1.97 -15.77 0.81
CA GLY A 211 -1.02 -16.87 1.00
C GLY A 211 0.27 -16.36 1.65
N ASP A 212 1.41 -16.65 1.03
CA ASP A 212 2.73 -16.22 1.51
C ASP A 212 3.19 -14.86 0.95
N PHE A 213 2.33 -14.19 0.18
CA PHE A 213 2.68 -12.96 -0.53
C PHE A 213 1.94 -11.75 0.02
N TRP A 214 2.64 -10.62 0.09
CA TRP A 214 2.06 -9.32 0.43
C TRP A 214 1.79 -8.54 -0.85
N LEU A 215 0.50 -8.31 -1.13
CA LEU A 215 0.03 -7.66 -2.35
C LEU A 215 -0.70 -6.36 -2.03
N PRO A 216 -0.71 -5.36 -2.94
CA PRO A 216 -1.50 -4.16 -2.76
C PRO A 216 -2.98 -4.49 -2.50
N ALA A 217 -3.58 -3.84 -1.50
CA ALA A 217 -5.01 -3.92 -1.22
C ALA A 217 -5.73 -2.63 -1.64
N SER A 218 -5.13 -1.48 -1.35
CA SER A 218 -5.66 -0.19 -1.79
C SER A 218 -4.56 0.86 -1.91
N ASN A 219 -4.73 1.78 -2.84
CA ASN A 219 -3.96 3.01 -2.93
C ASN A 219 -4.93 4.19 -2.90
N ARG A 220 -4.68 5.17 -2.06
CA ARG A 220 -5.44 6.41 -1.98
C ARG A 220 -4.50 7.57 -2.03
N SER A 221 -4.78 8.54 -2.89
CA SER A 221 -4.04 9.77 -2.90
C SER A 221 -4.95 11.00 -3.03
N THR A 222 -4.56 12.06 -2.35
CA THR A 222 -5.21 13.36 -2.42
C THR A 222 -4.19 14.37 -2.89
N SER A 223 -4.52 15.09 -3.95
CA SER A 223 -3.62 16.08 -4.55
C SER A 223 -4.28 17.45 -4.62
N ALA A 224 -3.58 18.47 -4.14
CA ALA A 224 -3.93 19.87 -4.40
C ALA A 224 -3.48 20.28 -5.81
N ILE A 225 -4.35 20.95 -6.57
CA ILE A 225 -4.10 21.35 -7.96
C ILE A 225 -3.79 22.85 -8.03
N ARG A 226 -2.78 23.23 -8.84
CA ARG A 226 -2.24 24.63 -8.91
C ARG A 226 -3.27 25.68 -9.32
N LEU A 227 -4.20 25.34 -10.21
CA LEU A 227 -5.27 26.26 -10.67
C LEU A 227 -6.48 26.27 -9.72
N GLY A 228 -6.33 25.71 -8.53
CA GLY A 228 -7.40 25.55 -7.57
C GLY A 228 -8.13 24.21 -7.73
N GLY A 229 -8.54 23.67 -6.58
CA GLY A 229 -9.23 22.39 -6.52
C GLY A 229 -8.38 21.25 -5.97
N GLN A 230 -9.03 20.08 -5.90
CA GLN A 230 -8.49 18.87 -5.31
C GLN A 230 -8.83 17.67 -6.20
N ALA A 231 -7.87 16.77 -6.34
CA ALA A 231 -8.08 15.47 -6.95
C ALA A 231 -7.93 14.37 -5.88
N ASN A 232 -8.94 13.52 -5.77
CA ASN A 232 -8.91 12.30 -4.97
C ASN A 232 -8.82 11.11 -5.92
N PHE A 233 -7.77 10.32 -5.78
CA PHE A 233 -7.52 9.15 -6.59
C PHE A 233 -7.47 7.91 -5.73
N THR A 234 -8.13 6.84 -6.17
CA THR A 234 -8.17 5.55 -5.48
C THR A 234 -7.94 4.42 -6.47
N ILE A 235 -7.17 3.42 -6.04
CA ILE A 235 -7.11 2.10 -6.67
C ILE A 235 -7.48 1.08 -5.60
N ASP A 236 -8.51 0.30 -5.86
CA ASP A 236 -8.85 -0.88 -5.06
C ASP A 236 -8.41 -2.13 -5.81
N TYR A 237 -7.76 -3.05 -5.11
CA TYR A 237 -7.20 -4.27 -5.67
C TYR A 237 -7.95 -5.48 -5.08
N GLN A 238 -8.43 -6.37 -5.92
CA GLN A 238 -9.32 -7.46 -5.54
C GLN A 238 -9.07 -8.73 -6.35
N ASN A 239 -9.67 -9.83 -5.90
CA ASN A 239 -9.74 -11.10 -6.64
C ASN A 239 -8.37 -11.68 -7.01
N TYR A 240 -7.41 -11.58 -6.09
CA TYR A 240 -6.09 -12.15 -6.30
C TYR A 240 -6.14 -13.68 -6.38
N GLN A 241 -5.55 -14.22 -7.43
CA GLN A 241 -5.22 -15.63 -7.61
C GLN A 241 -3.73 -15.72 -7.88
N ILE A 242 -3.02 -16.49 -7.07
CA ILE A 242 -1.55 -16.57 -7.10
C ILE A 242 -1.13 -17.97 -7.50
N THR A 243 -0.09 -18.05 -8.34
CA THR A 243 0.63 -19.27 -8.64
C THR A 243 2.07 -19.10 -8.19
N ALA A 244 2.53 -19.95 -7.28
CA ALA A 244 3.92 -19.99 -6.88
C ALA A 244 4.81 -20.42 -8.06
N ALA A 245 6.06 -19.95 -8.08
CA ALA A 245 7.04 -20.45 -9.01
C ALA A 245 7.30 -21.94 -8.72
N THR A 246 7.20 -22.78 -9.74
CA THR A 246 7.60 -24.18 -9.62
C THR A 246 9.10 -24.21 -9.34
N ALA A 247 9.50 -24.85 -8.24
CA ALA A 247 10.90 -25.11 -7.99
C ALA A 247 11.42 -25.90 -9.19
N VAL A 248 12.36 -25.33 -9.94
CA VAL A 248 13.08 -26.10 -10.96
C VAL A 248 13.78 -27.21 -10.22
N GLY A 249 13.25 -28.44 -10.34
CA GLY A 249 13.80 -29.62 -9.71
C GLY A 249 15.28 -29.70 -9.99
N THR A 250 16.08 -29.88 -8.98
CA THR A 250 17.47 -30.31 -9.11
C THR A 250 17.47 -31.54 -10.01
N PRO A 251 18.16 -31.56 -11.15
CA PRO A 251 18.22 -32.75 -11.94
C PRO A 251 18.83 -33.87 -11.09
N ASP A 252 18.06 -34.91 -10.91
CA ASP A 252 18.46 -36.12 -10.23
C ASP A 252 19.75 -36.62 -10.84
N LYS A 253 20.75 -36.82 -10.02
CA LYS A 253 22.06 -37.30 -10.39
C LYS A 253 21.94 -38.77 -10.81
N LEU A 254 21.59 -39.02 -12.07
CA LEU A 254 21.82 -40.33 -12.68
C LEU A 254 23.21 -40.31 -13.31
N ALA A 255 23.96 -41.27 -12.83
CA ALA A 255 25.35 -41.57 -13.16
C ALA A 255 25.60 -41.75 -14.66
N GLY A 256 26.81 -41.37 -15.12
CA GLY A 256 27.41 -41.83 -16.34
C GLY A 256 28.22 -40.77 -17.09
N ALA A 257 29.52 -40.81 -16.86
CA ALA A 257 30.67 -40.45 -17.72
C ALA A 257 30.44 -39.68 -19.04
N ASP A 258 31.03 -38.53 -19.28
CA ASP A 258 32.25 -38.32 -20.07
C ASP A 258 32.40 -36.82 -20.42
N SER A 259 33.66 -36.42 -20.42
CA SER A 259 34.26 -35.16 -20.73
C SER A 259 33.73 -34.39 -21.92
N ALA A 260 33.46 -33.08 -21.77
CA ALA A 260 33.86 -32.06 -22.76
C ALA A 260 33.75 -30.64 -22.14
N THR A 261 34.87 -29.96 -22.19
CA THR A 261 35.13 -28.58 -21.81
C THR A 261 34.23 -27.62 -22.58
N SER A 262 33.43 -26.83 -21.91
CA SER A 262 32.90 -25.58 -22.46
C SER A 262 32.78 -24.51 -21.40
N LYS A 263 33.62 -23.48 -21.54
CA LYS A 263 33.55 -22.22 -20.82
C LYS A 263 32.17 -21.57 -21.02
N ARG A 264 31.32 -21.51 -20.00
CA ARG A 264 30.17 -20.62 -19.98
C ARG A 264 30.35 -19.55 -18.93
N LYS A 265 30.28 -18.31 -19.41
CA LYS A 265 30.28 -17.07 -18.62
C LYS A 265 29.14 -17.10 -17.60
N SER A 266 29.50 -17.07 -16.34
CA SER A 266 28.62 -16.77 -15.22
C SER A 266 28.29 -15.27 -15.23
N GLY A 267 27.04 -14.91 -15.46
CA GLY A 267 26.65 -13.51 -15.40
C GLY A 267 25.26 -13.24 -15.92
N GLN A 268 24.23 -13.89 -15.37
CA GLN A 268 22.85 -13.47 -15.61
C GLN A 268 21.91 -14.24 -14.68
N SER A 269 21.71 -13.76 -13.47
CA SER A 269 20.60 -14.20 -12.62
C SER A 269 20.45 -13.34 -11.37
N CYS A 270 20.26 -12.01 -11.48
CA CYS A 270 20.02 -11.23 -10.28
C CYS A 270 19.07 -10.03 -10.41
N SER A 271 18.32 -9.86 -11.51
CA SER A 271 17.57 -8.61 -11.70
C SER A 271 16.04 -8.68 -11.63
N ILE A 272 15.43 -9.84 -11.50
CA ILE A 272 13.97 -10.01 -11.64
C ILE A 272 13.16 -9.63 -10.39
N VAL A 273 13.82 -9.41 -9.27
CA VAL A 273 13.20 -9.49 -7.95
C VAL A 273 12.77 -8.17 -7.34
N LYS A 274 13.11 -7.04 -7.93
CA LYS A 274 13.02 -5.72 -7.25
C LYS A 274 11.65 -5.02 -7.29
N ASN A 275 10.69 -5.46 -8.09
CA ASN A 275 9.47 -4.69 -8.36
C ASN A 275 8.25 -4.97 -7.48
N TYR A 276 8.33 -5.90 -6.55
CA TYR A 276 7.12 -6.38 -5.88
C TYR A 276 6.62 -5.48 -4.76
N VAL A 277 7.45 -4.57 -4.28
CA VAL A 277 7.16 -3.75 -3.09
C VAL A 277 6.68 -2.34 -3.42
N GLN A 278 6.77 -1.89 -4.69
CA GLN A 278 6.61 -0.46 -4.96
C GLN A 278 5.55 -0.06 -6.00
N LYS A 279 4.63 -0.93 -6.35
CA LYS A 279 3.52 -0.48 -7.21
C LYS A 279 2.17 -0.93 -6.77
#